data_4f7ed1f2ddbf06c55d1689084b4dcf7d
#
_entry.id   4f7ed1f2ddbf06c55d1689084b4dcf7d
#
_cell.length_a   1.000
_cell.length_b   1.000
_cell.length_c   1.000
_cell.angle_alpha   90.00
_cell.angle_beta   90.00
_cell.angle_gamma   90.00
#
_symmetry.space_group_name_H-M   'P 1'
#
loop_
_entity.id
_entity.type
_entity.pdbx_description
1 polymer ?
#
loop_
_entity_poly.entity_id
_entity_poly.type
_entity_poly.pdbx_seq_one_letter_code
_entity_poly.pdbx_strand_id
1 'polypeptide(L)'
;KQDIEKLNRNTEDSLNKLKEIFDKTKVEERKRLLEELGIVGNQAIHEIASHNGWKDGSAEKVALHGMLGAITSAKSGGSALSGLIAGGANEYAIGYLEKSKGKDWINKHPDTVQNISAAFGGILSKMTGGSGHTGAYISQMGTRWKLQLIDFSNKEGGI
;
A
#
# COMPACT_ATOMS: atom_id res chain seq x y z
N LYS A 1 -19.08 25.89 49.11
CA LYS A 1 -18.44 24.58 49.44
C LYS A 1 -18.94 23.56 48.44
N GLN A 2 -18.06 23.07 47.56
CA GLN A 2 -18.40 21.92 46.70
C GLN A 2 -18.51 20.69 47.56
N ASP A 3 -19.58 19.95 47.35
CA ASP A 3 -19.90 18.73 48.08
C ASP A 3 -19.05 17.58 47.50
N ILE A 4 -17.96 17.27 48.19
CA ILE A 4 -16.96 16.30 47.77
C ILE A 4 -17.55 14.86 47.69
N GLU A 5 -18.67 14.61 48.41
CA GLU A 5 -19.37 13.34 48.36
C GLU A 5 -20.17 13.09 47.10
N LYS A 6 -20.48 14.17 46.33
CA LYS A 6 -21.15 14.09 45.05
C LYS A 6 -20.21 14.04 43.83
N LEU A 7 -18.91 14.04 44.04
CA LEU A 7 -17.95 13.81 42.98
C LEU A 7 -18.08 12.37 42.49
N ASN A 8 -18.55 12.23 41.26
CA ASN A 8 -18.57 10.96 40.56
C ASN A 8 -17.12 10.42 40.41
N ARG A 9 -16.74 9.48 41.28
CA ARG A 9 -15.41 8.85 41.27
C ARG A 9 -15.37 7.62 40.35
N ASN A 10 -16.36 7.45 39.49
CA ASN A 10 -16.35 6.34 38.53
C ASN A 10 -15.31 6.63 37.44
N THR A 11 -14.11 6.05 37.63
CA THR A 11 -12.98 6.16 36.68
C THR A 11 -13.07 5.12 35.56
N GLU A 12 -14.04 4.21 35.61
CA GLU A 12 -14.18 3.10 34.66
C GLU A 12 -14.40 3.61 33.24
N ASP A 13 -15.27 4.57 33.05
CA ASP A 13 -15.50 5.22 31.75
C ASP A 13 -14.29 6.01 31.26
N SER A 14 -13.52 6.60 32.19
CA SER A 14 -12.32 7.34 31.84
C SER A 14 -11.18 6.43 31.40
N LEU A 15 -11.02 5.26 32.05
CA LEU A 15 -10.05 4.23 31.65
C LEU A 15 -10.41 3.59 30.33
N ASN A 16 -11.69 3.32 30.07
CA ASN A 16 -12.17 2.78 28.80
C ASN A 16 -11.95 3.79 27.66
N LYS A 17 -12.25 5.06 27.87
CA LYS A 17 -11.96 6.13 26.90
C LYS A 17 -10.47 6.31 26.63
N LEU A 18 -9.62 6.27 27.66
CA LEU A 18 -8.17 6.31 27.50
C LEU A 18 -7.65 5.13 26.70
N LYS A 19 -8.15 3.92 26.96
CA LYS A 19 -7.80 2.73 26.20
C LYS A 19 -8.22 2.84 24.75
N GLU A 20 -9.44 3.31 24.47
CA GLU A 20 -9.96 3.52 23.13
C GLU A 20 -9.13 4.55 22.35
N ILE A 21 -8.78 5.69 22.97
CA ILE A 21 -7.91 6.72 22.37
C ILE A 21 -6.52 6.15 22.10
N PHE A 22 -5.95 5.39 23.02
CA PHE A 22 -4.63 4.78 22.88
C PHE A 22 -4.59 3.73 21.77
N ASP A 23 -5.63 2.90 21.66
CA ASP A 23 -5.76 1.92 20.58
C ASP A 23 -5.93 2.59 19.23
N LYS A 24 -6.69 3.69 19.15
CA LYS A 24 -6.86 4.49 17.94
C LYS A 24 -5.54 5.12 17.50
N THR A 25 -4.78 5.71 18.41
CA THR A 25 -3.46 6.30 18.12
C THR A 25 -2.49 5.26 17.58
N LYS A 26 -2.45 4.05 18.18
CA LYS A 26 -1.63 2.94 17.68
C LYS A 26 -2.02 2.50 16.28
N VAL A 27 -3.32 2.48 15.98
CA VAL A 27 -3.80 2.13 14.64
C VAL A 27 -3.37 3.19 13.61
N GLU A 28 -3.47 4.46 13.97
CA GLU A 28 -3.06 5.56 13.10
C GLU A 28 -1.54 5.58 12.87
N GLU A 29 -0.74 5.40 13.92
CA GLU A 29 0.72 5.27 13.80
C GLU A 29 1.12 4.09 12.90
N ARG A 30 0.46 2.94 13.07
CA ARG A 30 0.72 1.77 12.23
C ARG A 30 0.37 2.04 10.76
N LYS A 31 -0.72 2.74 10.48
CA LYS A 31 -1.09 3.14 9.12
C LYS A 31 -0.02 4.05 8.51
N ARG A 32 0.41 5.08 9.23
CA ARG A 32 1.48 5.99 8.76
C ARG A 32 2.76 5.25 8.46
N LEU A 33 3.21 4.36 9.35
CA LEU A 33 4.41 3.55 9.12
C LEU A 33 4.29 2.65 7.87
N LEU A 34 3.10 2.09 7.62
CA LEU A 34 2.86 1.28 6.42
C LEU A 34 2.85 2.13 5.15
N GLU A 35 2.30 3.34 5.20
CA GLU A 35 2.35 4.29 4.10
C GLU A 35 3.79 4.71 3.81
N GLU A 36 4.57 5.09 4.81
CA GLU A 36 5.98 5.44 4.66
C GLU A 36 6.81 4.26 4.14
N LEU A 37 6.59 3.05 4.63
CA LEU A 37 7.23 1.83 4.11
C LEU A 37 6.88 1.62 2.64
N GLY A 38 5.63 1.85 2.25
CA GLY A 38 5.18 1.78 0.87
C GLY A 38 5.89 2.80 -0.02
N ILE A 39 6.00 4.05 0.42
CA ILE A 39 6.69 5.13 -0.29
C ILE A 39 8.16 4.78 -0.50
N VAL A 40 8.89 4.60 0.61
CA VAL A 40 10.34 4.35 0.59
C VAL A 40 10.66 3.04 -0.15
N GLY A 41 9.86 1.99 0.07
CA GLY A 41 10.05 0.71 -0.60
C GLY A 41 9.85 0.80 -2.13
N ASN A 42 8.82 1.48 -2.59
CA ASN A 42 8.59 1.66 -4.03
C ASN A 42 9.65 2.57 -4.67
N GLN A 43 10.11 3.62 -3.98
CA GLN A 43 11.21 4.47 -4.45
C GLN A 43 12.50 3.66 -4.60
N ALA A 44 12.87 2.87 -3.58
CA ALA A 44 14.05 2.03 -3.63
C ALA A 44 13.99 1.00 -4.78
N ILE A 45 12.83 0.36 -4.99
CA ILE A 45 12.64 -0.55 -6.11
C ILE A 45 12.79 0.19 -7.45
N HIS A 46 12.23 1.39 -7.57
CA HIS A 46 12.35 2.19 -8.78
C HIS A 46 13.82 2.56 -9.08
N GLU A 47 14.57 3.01 -8.09
CA GLU A 47 15.98 3.36 -8.24
C GLU A 47 16.83 2.14 -8.62
N ILE A 48 16.65 1.01 -7.94
CA ILE A 48 17.34 -0.25 -8.26
C ILE A 48 17.01 -0.69 -9.68
N ALA A 49 15.73 -0.65 -10.06
CA ALA A 49 15.28 -1.06 -11.38
C ALA A 49 15.83 -0.14 -12.48
N SER A 50 15.80 1.17 -12.25
CA SER A 50 16.35 2.17 -13.17
C SER A 50 17.86 1.98 -13.38
N HIS A 51 18.61 1.80 -12.28
CA HIS A 51 20.05 1.56 -12.35
C HIS A 51 20.42 0.29 -13.13
N ASN A 52 19.58 -0.76 -13.02
CA ASN A 52 19.80 -2.03 -13.70
C ASN A 52 19.08 -2.15 -15.06
N GLY A 53 18.37 -1.12 -15.50
CA GLY A 53 17.63 -1.14 -16.76
C GLY A 53 16.43 -2.10 -16.78
N TRP A 54 15.87 -2.45 -15.63
CA TRP A 54 14.73 -3.36 -15.53
C TRP A 54 13.43 -2.68 -15.95
N LYS A 55 12.72 -3.33 -16.86
CA LYS A 55 11.43 -2.84 -17.35
C LYS A 55 10.30 -3.23 -16.41
N ASP A 56 9.20 -2.50 -16.53
CA ASP A 56 7.97 -2.82 -15.82
C ASP A 56 7.43 -4.20 -16.20
N GLY A 57 7.03 -4.96 -15.18
CA GLY A 57 6.63 -6.36 -15.33
C GLY A 57 7.78 -7.36 -15.49
N SER A 58 9.05 -6.93 -15.38
CA SER A 58 10.18 -7.86 -15.34
C SER A 58 10.14 -8.75 -14.11
N ALA A 59 10.75 -9.94 -14.20
CA ALA A 59 10.76 -10.90 -13.09
C ALA A 59 11.38 -10.32 -11.81
N GLU A 60 12.42 -9.52 -11.95
CA GLU A 60 13.13 -8.87 -10.86
C GLU A 60 12.22 -7.85 -10.16
N LYS A 61 11.54 -6.99 -10.92
CA LYS A 61 10.59 -6.03 -10.36
C LYS A 61 9.38 -6.72 -9.73
N VAL A 62 8.85 -7.75 -10.37
CA VAL A 62 7.76 -8.58 -9.82
C VAL A 62 8.19 -9.18 -8.47
N ALA A 63 9.40 -9.72 -8.36
CA ALA A 63 9.93 -10.27 -7.12
C ALA A 63 10.08 -9.22 -6.02
N LEU A 64 10.64 -8.05 -6.33
CA LEU A 64 10.83 -6.98 -5.34
C LEU A 64 9.49 -6.40 -4.86
N HIS A 65 8.55 -6.14 -5.75
CA HIS A 65 7.21 -5.69 -5.36
C HIS A 65 6.45 -6.77 -4.60
N GLY A 66 6.65 -8.04 -4.93
CA GLY A 66 6.14 -9.15 -4.15
C GLY A 66 6.69 -9.16 -2.73
N MET A 67 8.01 -9.01 -2.54
CA MET A 67 8.63 -8.94 -1.22
C MET A 67 8.13 -7.73 -0.42
N LEU A 68 8.03 -6.54 -1.02
CA LEU A 68 7.47 -5.36 -0.37
C LEU A 68 6.02 -5.61 0.06
N GLY A 69 5.21 -6.21 -0.80
CA GLY A 69 3.84 -6.61 -0.50
C GLY A 69 3.76 -7.61 0.66
N ALA A 70 4.66 -8.59 0.71
CA ALA A 70 4.74 -9.56 1.82
C ALA A 70 5.02 -8.87 3.16
N ILE A 71 6.01 -7.98 3.19
CA ILE A 71 6.38 -7.23 4.40
C ILE A 71 5.22 -6.33 4.86
N THR A 72 4.63 -5.59 3.94
CA THR A 72 3.50 -4.69 4.21
C THR A 72 2.30 -5.46 4.76
N SER A 73 1.95 -6.59 4.14
CA SER A 73 0.84 -7.43 4.58
C SER A 73 1.10 -8.04 5.97
N ALA A 74 2.28 -8.60 6.21
CA ALA A 74 2.64 -9.16 7.52
C ALA A 74 2.60 -8.10 8.63
N LYS A 75 3.09 -6.90 8.37
CA LYS A 75 3.07 -5.78 9.32
C LYS A 75 1.66 -5.23 9.56
N SER A 76 0.76 -5.34 8.59
CA SER A 76 -0.67 -4.99 8.76
C SER A 76 -1.50 -6.07 9.46
N GLY A 77 -0.90 -7.21 9.81
CA GLY A 77 -1.59 -8.35 10.42
C GLY A 77 -2.23 -9.30 9.40
N GLY A 78 -1.88 -9.17 8.12
CA GLY A 78 -2.33 -10.04 7.04
C GLY A 78 -1.34 -11.17 6.73
N SER A 79 -1.68 -11.97 5.73
CA SER A 79 -0.82 -13.06 5.23
C SER A 79 0.33 -12.51 4.38
N ALA A 80 1.57 -12.83 4.75
CA ALA A 80 2.74 -12.46 3.94
C ALA A 80 2.67 -13.04 2.53
N LEU A 81 2.18 -14.28 2.37
CA LEU A 81 2.00 -14.92 1.07
C LEU A 81 0.99 -14.14 0.20
N SER A 82 -0.15 -13.73 0.78
CA SER A 82 -1.14 -12.93 0.07
C SER A 82 -0.57 -11.58 -0.37
N GLY A 83 0.24 -10.95 0.47
CA GLY A 83 0.93 -9.70 0.16
C GLY A 83 1.97 -9.87 -0.95
N LEU A 84 2.75 -10.95 -0.90
CA LEU A 84 3.73 -11.29 -1.94
C LEU A 84 3.03 -11.46 -3.31
N ILE A 85 1.95 -12.20 -3.35
CA ILE A 85 1.18 -12.42 -4.58
C ILE A 85 0.54 -11.12 -5.06
N ALA A 86 -0.08 -10.34 -4.17
CA ALA A 86 -0.72 -9.09 -4.54
C ALA A 86 0.28 -8.05 -5.09
N GLY A 87 1.44 -7.89 -4.44
CA GLY A 87 2.49 -6.96 -4.88
C GLY A 87 3.13 -7.38 -6.21
N GLY A 88 3.51 -8.64 -6.34
CA GLY A 88 4.11 -9.18 -7.55
C GLY A 88 3.14 -9.20 -8.74
N ALA A 89 1.90 -9.64 -8.52
CA ALA A 89 0.89 -9.67 -9.56
C ALA A 89 0.48 -8.26 -10.02
N ASN A 90 0.49 -7.27 -9.12
CA ASN A 90 0.25 -5.89 -9.48
C ASN A 90 1.31 -5.37 -10.45
N GLU A 91 2.58 -5.59 -10.15
CA GLU A 91 3.68 -5.18 -11.04
C GLU A 91 3.57 -5.86 -12.42
N TYR A 92 3.25 -7.14 -12.43
CA TYR A 92 3.01 -7.87 -13.66
C TYR A 92 1.83 -7.30 -14.46
N ALA A 93 0.71 -7.02 -13.81
CA ALA A 93 -0.49 -6.47 -14.44
C ALA A 93 -0.22 -5.08 -15.03
N ILE A 94 0.51 -4.21 -14.34
CA ILE A 94 0.90 -2.89 -14.85
C ILE A 94 1.82 -3.02 -16.05
N GLY A 95 2.83 -3.90 -15.99
CA GLY A 95 3.70 -4.18 -17.15
C GLY A 95 2.92 -4.70 -18.36
N TYR A 96 1.90 -5.54 -18.14
CA TYR A 96 1.00 -5.98 -19.22
C TYR A 96 0.15 -4.83 -19.78
N LEU A 97 -0.42 -3.98 -18.92
CA LEU A 97 -1.19 -2.81 -19.36
C LEU A 97 -0.31 -1.83 -20.14
N GLU A 98 0.92 -1.60 -19.71
CA GLU A 98 1.89 -0.75 -20.41
C GLU A 98 2.20 -1.30 -21.80
N LYS A 99 2.43 -2.60 -21.90
CA LYS A 99 2.70 -3.26 -23.19
C LYS A 99 1.49 -3.24 -24.12
N SER A 100 0.27 -3.34 -23.59
CA SER A 100 -0.96 -3.44 -24.39
C SER A 100 -1.60 -2.11 -24.73
N LYS A 101 -1.52 -1.12 -23.87
CA LYS A 101 -2.17 0.20 -23.99
C LYS A 101 -1.19 1.34 -24.15
N GLY A 102 0.08 1.16 -23.76
CA GLY A 102 1.12 2.19 -23.74
C GLY A 102 1.12 3.05 -22.48
N LYS A 103 2.27 3.66 -22.20
CA LYS A 103 2.49 4.55 -21.04
C LYS A 103 1.56 5.75 -21.05
N ASP A 104 1.32 6.35 -22.20
CA ASP A 104 0.45 7.52 -22.34
C ASP A 104 -0.98 7.23 -21.91
N TRP A 105 -1.48 6.04 -22.23
CA TRP A 105 -2.81 5.62 -21.77
C TRP A 105 -2.87 5.48 -20.25
N ILE A 106 -1.87 4.83 -19.66
CA ILE A 106 -1.77 4.65 -18.19
C ILE A 106 -1.75 6.02 -17.50
N ASN A 107 -0.92 6.95 -18.00
CA ASN A 107 -0.78 8.29 -17.42
C ASN A 107 -2.06 9.13 -17.53
N LYS A 108 -2.86 8.91 -18.59
CA LYS A 108 -4.15 9.60 -18.79
C LYS A 108 -5.30 8.99 -17.99
N HIS A 109 -5.14 7.77 -17.47
CA HIS A 109 -6.21 7.04 -16.77
C HIS A 109 -5.76 6.50 -15.41
N PRO A 110 -5.15 7.34 -14.53
CA PRO A 110 -4.55 6.88 -13.27
C PRO A 110 -5.55 6.19 -12.34
N ASP A 111 -6.78 6.72 -12.23
CA ASP A 111 -7.82 6.13 -11.39
C ASP A 111 -8.28 4.76 -11.90
N THR A 112 -8.41 4.62 -13.22
CA THR A 112 -8.77 3.34 -13.85
C THR A 112 -7.71 2.29 -13.58
N VAL A 113 -6.44 2.64 -13.73
CA VAL A 113 -5.31 1.74 -13.47
C VAL A 113 -5.26 1.34 -12.00
N GLN A 114 -5.45 2.28 -11.06
CA GLN A 114 -5.52 2.00 -9.63
C GLN A 114 -6.68 1.06 -9.27
N ASN A 115 -7.87 1.27 -9.86
CA ASN A 115 -9.04 0.44 -9.62
C ASN A 115 -8.87 -0.98 -10.17
N ILE A 116 -8.29 -1.14 -11.37
CA ILE A 116 -7.93 -2.45 -11.93
C ILE A 116 -6.94 -3.16 -11.02
N SER A 117 -5.90 -2.47 -10.57
CA SER A 117 -4.90 -3.02 -9.65
C SER A 117 -5.51 -3.45 -8.32
N ALA A 118 -6.37 -2.63 -7.73
CA ALA A 118 -7.07 -2.96 -6.49
C ALA A 118 -7.95 -4.21 -6.64
N ALA A 119 -8.75 -4.27 -7.71
CA ALA A 119 -9.59 -5.43 -7.98
C ALA A 119 -8.77 -6.71 -8.17
N PHE A 120 -7.69 -6.63 -8.96
CA PHE A 120 -6.82 -7.76 -9.24
C PHE A 120 -6.11 -8.27 -7.98
N GLY A 121 -5.49 -7.36 -7.21
CA GLY A 121 -4.83 -7.70 -5.95
C GLY A 121 -5.79 -8.25 -4.89
N GLY A 122 -7.01 -7.71 -4.83
CA GLY A 122 -8.06 -8.19 -3.93
C GLY A 122 -8.51 -9.61 -4.26
N ILE A 123 -8.75 -9.90 -5.54
CA ILE A 123 -9.14 -11.24 -6.02
C ILE A 123 -8.03 -12.25 -5.72
N LEU A 124 -6.80 -11.96 -6.12
CA LEU A 124 -5.68 -12.87 -5.92
C LEU A 124 -5.38 -13.13 -4.45
N SER A 125 -5.42 -12.10 -3.62
CA SER A 125 -5.25 -12.25 -2.18
C SER A 125 -6.35 -13.15 -1.58
N LYS A 126 -7.59 -13.00 -2.02
CA LYS A 126 -8.70 -13.85 -1.59
C LYS A 126 -8.54 -15.30 -2.04
N MET A 127 -8.10 -15.53 -3.25
CA MET A 127 -7.84 -16.87 -3.79
C MET A 127 -6.73 -17.63 -3.04
N THR A 128 -5.79 -16.89 -2.45
CA THR A 128 -4.69 -17.45 -1.65
C THR A 128 -4.98 -17.54 -0.16
N GLY A 129 -6.26 -17.44 0.23
CA GLY A 129 -6.71 -17.53 1.61
C GLY A 129 -6.46 -16.28 2.45
N GLY A 130 -6.06 -15.17 1.82
CA GLY A 130 -5.85 -13.89 2.47
C GLY A 130 -7.09 -12.99 2.49
N SER A 131 -6.88 -11.76 2.98
CA SER A 131 -7.89 -10.71 2.94
C SER A 131 -7.92 -10.03 1.58
N GLY A 132 -9.06 -10.10 0.88
CA GLY A 132 -9.26 -9.37 -0.37
C GLY A 132 -9.08 -7.86 -0.20
N HIS A 133 -9.47 -7.32 0.95
CA HIS A 133 -9.28 -5.90 1.29
C HIS A 133 -7.80 -5.54 1.40
N THR A 134 -7.01 -6.35 2.09
CA THR A 134 -5.55 -6.14 2.22
C THR A 134 -4.85 -6.24 0.87
N GLY A 135 -5.20 -7.23 0.04
CA GLY A 135 -4.64 -7.38 -1.30
C GLY A 135 -5.00 -6.23 -2.23
N ALA A 136 -6.24 -5.75 -2.19
CA ALA A 136 -6.67 -4.57 -2.94
C ALA A 136 -5.89 -3.32 -2.51
N TYR A 137 -5.74 -3.10 -1.22
CA TYR A 137 -4.97 -1.97 -0.67
C TYR A 137 -3.50 -2.00 -1.11
N ILE A 138 -2.82 -3.15 -0.98
CA ILE A 138 -1.41 -3.30 -1.38
C ILE A 138 -1.22 -3.00 -2.86
N SER A 139 -2.07 -3.55 -3.72
CA SER A 139 -1.99 -3.34 -5.16
C SER A 139 -2.30 -1.91 -5.56
N GLN A 140 -3.33 -1.30 -4.96
CA GLN A 140 -3.68 0.09 -5.22
C GLN A 140 -2.57 1.05 -4.80
N MET A 141 -1.97 0.84 -3.63
CA MET A 141 -0.87 1.66 -3.14
C MET A 141 0.36 1.55 -4.04
N GLY A 142 0.74 0.34 -4.43
CA GLY A 142 1.85 0.12 -5.37
C GLY A 142 1.66 0.86 -6.70
N THR A 143 0.45 0.81 -7.26
CA THR A 143 0.10 1.53 -8.49
C THR A 143 0.14 3.04 -8.30
N ARG A 144 -0.45 3.54 -7.21
CA ARG A 144 -0.49 4.98 -6.92
C ARG A 144 0.91 5.58 -6.84
N TRP A 145 1.82 4.93 -6.13
CA TRP A 145 3.21 5.40 -5.98
C TRP A 145 3.95 5.36 -7.31
N LYS A 146 3.76 4.32 -8.09
CA LYS A 146 4.36 4.22 -9.43
C LYS A 146 3.92 5.36 -10.33
N LEU A 147 2.62 5.68 -10.36
CA LEU A 147 2.09 6.77 -11.17
C LEU A 147 2.62 8.14 -10.71
N GLN A 148 2.78 8.35 -9.40
CA GLN A 148 3.38 9.58 -8.86
C GLN A 148 4.85 9.74 -9.24
N LEU A 149 5.65 8.67 -9.22
CA LEU A 149 7.04 8.70 -9.64
C LEU A 149 7.19 9.05 -11.12
N ILE A 150 6.29 8.56 -11.96
CA ILE A 150 6.25 8.89 -13.40
C ILE A 150 5.93 10.38 -13.60
N ASP A 151 4.97 10.94 -12.85
CA ASP A 151 4.61 12.36 -12.92
C ASP A 151 5.76 13.27 -12.48
N PHE A 152 6.49 12.88 -11.43
CA PHE A 152 7.70 13.57 -10.98
C PHE A 152 8.81 13.56 -12.04
N SER A 153 9.12 12.40 -12.62
CA SER A 153 10.15 12.25 -13.65
C SER A 153 9.83 13.09 -14.91
N ASN A 154 8.55 13.19 -15.29
CA ASN A 154 8.13 14.00 -16.42
C ASN A 154 8.22 15.51 -16.15
N LYS A 155 8.12 15.94 -14.89
CA LYS A 155 8.25 17.36 -14.50
C LYS A 155 9.71 17.82 -14.40
N GLU A 156 10.62 16.93 -14.01
CA GLU A 156 12.05 17.26 -13.90
C GLU A 156 12.79 17.11 -15.24
N GLY A 157 12.30 16.30 -16.18
CA GLY A 157 12.88 16.12 -17.52
C GLY A 157 12.48 17.20 -18.55
N GLY A 158 11.74 18.23 -18.13
CA GLY A 158 11.23 19.32 -18.97
C GLY A 158 11.99 20.65 -18.83
N ILE A 159 13.31 20.61 -18.50
CA ILE A 159 14.20 21.78 -18.55
C ILE A 159 15.20 21.59 -19.68
#